data_0ea6ba1a1ad8f9c4877211cca215bbac
#
_entry.id   0ea6ba1a1ad8f9c4877211cca215bbac
#
_cell.length_a   1.000
_cell.length_b   1.000
_cell.length_c   1.000
_cell.angle_alpha   90.00
_cell.angle_beta   90.00
_cell.angle_gamma   90.00
#
_symmetry.space_group_name_H-M   'P 1'
#
loop_
_entity.id
_entity.type
_entity.pdbx_description
1 polymer ?
#
loop_
_entity_poly.entity_id
_entity_poly.type
_entity_poly.pdbx_seq_one_letter_code
_entity_poly.pdbx_strand_id
1 'polypeptide(L)'
;MASKKVVEYTGADVEVTAKKQAVNILDLLLGSDIGEIKLPTKQVEISRLSNIYGSPFIVTCKALTPDKYEEVQDMAVNVQSKDVDLDLNLLQMFVVIEGVCDAEENPMFKNKDLMTKFKVPTPKELVKKLLLSGEIASLYGEISELSGFGEDSISEVKN
;
A
#
# COMPACT_ATOMS: atom_id res chain seq x y z
N MET A 1 17.54 18.64 -23.56
CA MET A 1 17.76 18.50 -23.54
C MET A 1 18.07 18.32 -23.27
N ALA A 2 18.13 18.33 -23.01
CA ALA A 2 18.41 18.15 -22.76
C ALA A 2 18.75 17.86 -22.29
N SER A 3 18.83 17.76 -22.08
CA SER A 3 19.10 17.51 -21.67
C SER A 3 19.27 17.21 -21.25
N LYS A 4 19.32 16.98 -21.10
CA LYS A 4 19.60 16.87 -20.69
C LYS A 4 19.45 16.48 -20.05
N LYS A 5 19.41 16.28 -19.86
CA LYS A 5 19.52 16.05 -19.29
C LYS A 5 19.34 15.71 -18.51
N VAL A 6 19.32 15.45 -18.29
CA VAL A 6 19.45 15.35 -17.70
C VAL A 6 19.69 14.96 -17.02
N VAL A 7 19.72 14.56 -16.94
CA VAL A 7 20.16 14.39 -16.49
C VAL A 7 20.78 14.07 -15.94
N GLU A 8 21.23 13.68 -15.65
CA GLU A 8 22.06 13.52 -15.34
C GLU A 8 22.36 13.79 -14.40
N TYR A 9 22.68 13.58 -13.66
CA TYR A 9 22.92 13.99 -12.79
C TYR A 9 24.07 14.10 -12.18
N THR A 10 24.74 14.16 -11.58
CA THR A 10 26.02 14.56 -11.29
C THR A 10 26.04 15.83 -10.50
N GLY A 11 26.96 16.67 -10.48
CA GLY A 11 26.86 17.95 -9.81
C GLY A 11 25.51 18.63 -9.98
N ALA A 12 24.76 18.10 -10.91
CA ALA A 12 23.40 18.54 -11.16
C ALA A 12 22.46 18.36 -9.98
N ASP A 13 22.84 17.58 -9.00
CA ASP A 13 21.99 17.35 -7.83
C ASP A 13 21.66 18.62 -7.08
N VAL A 14 22.63 19.52 -6.97
CA VAL A 14 22.42 20.80 -6.28
C VAL A 14 21.46 21.68 -7.07
N GLU A 15 21.60 21.67 -8.37
CA GLU A 15 20.74 22.47 -9.24
C GLU A 15 19.30 21.97 -9.21
N VAL A 16 19.13 20.64 -9.19
CA VAL A 16 17.81 20.03 -9.11
C VAL A 16 17.11 20.43 -7.82
N THR A 17 17.83 20.45 -6.73
CA THR A 17 17.27 20.83 -5.44
C THR A 17 16.81 22.30 -5.45
N ALA A 18 17.60 23.19 -6.04
CA ALA A 18 17.23 24.59 -6.11
C ALA A 18 15.99 24.81 -6.97
N LYS A 19 15.83 24.02 -8.03
CA LYS A 19 14.71 24.15 -8.95
C LYS A 19 13.38 23.69 -8.40
N LYS A 20 13.37 22.96 -7.27
CA LYS A 20 12.13 22.53 -6.67
C LYS A 20 11.22 23.65 -6.19
N GLN A 21 11.75 24.87 -6.15
CA GLN A 21 11.00 26.01 -5.61
C GLN A 21 10.05 26.67 -6.59
N ALA A 22 10.22 26.44 -7.88
CA ALA A 22 9.71 27.38 -8.87
C ALA A 22 8.35 27.06 -9.45
N VAL A 23 7.77 25.93 -9.11
CA VAL A 23 6.58 25.45 -9.81
C VAL A 23 5.31 25.80 -9.07
N ASN A 24 4.34 26.35 -9.80
CA ASN A 24 3.00 26.61 -9.25
C ASN A 24 2.19 25.32 -9.31
N ILE A 25 1.81 24.80 -8.14
CA ILE A 25 1.12 23.51 -8.07
C ILE A 25 -0.29 23.56 -8.69
N LEU A 26 -0.94 24.70 -8.66
CA LEU A 26 -2.24 24.81 -9.31
C LEU A 26 -2.13 24.64 -10.81
N ASP A 27 -1.09 25.23 -11.38
CA ASP A 27 -0.83 25.09 -12.82
C ASP A 27 -0.52 23.62 -13.17
N LEU A 28 0.22 22.92 -12.30
CA LEU A 28 0.49 21.50 -12.51
C LEU A 28 -0.79 20.69 -12.53
N LEU A 29 -1.65 20.92 -11.55
CA LEU A 29 -2.89 20.16 -11.43
C LEU A 29 -3.85 20.44 -12.59
N LEU A 30 -4.00 21.71 -12.94
CA LEU A 30 -4.97 22.11 -13.95
C LEU A 30 -4.49 21.87 -15.38
N GLY A 31 -3.19 21.96 -15.58
CA GLY A 31 -2.60 21.82 -16.92
C GLY A 31 -2.16 20.43 -17.28
N SER A 32 -2.27 19.48 -16.36
CA SER A 32 -1.79 18.12 -16.58
C SER A 32 -2.81 17.28 -17.35
N ASP A 33 -2.31 16.43 -18.24
CA ASP A 33 -3.12 15.45 -18.93
C ASP A 33 -3.34 14.17 -18.13
N ILE A 34 -2.88 14.14 -16.87
CA ILE A 34 -3.09 13.00 -16.00
C ILE A 34 -4.57 12.95 -15.63
N GLY A 35 -5.29 11.97 -16.17
CA GLY A 35 -6.72 11.84 -15.89
C GLY A 35 -6.98 11.27 -14.52
N GLU A 36 -6.25 10.22 -14.17
CA GLU A 36 -6.44 9.52 -12.91
C GLU A 36 -5.11 9.30 -12.23
N ILE A 37 -5.04 9.64 -10.95
CA ILE A 37 -3.84 9.44 -10.16
C ILE A 37 -3.82 8.01 -9.65
N LYS A 38 -2.85 7.23 -10.08
CA LYS A 38 -2.72 5.84 -9.66
C LYS A 38 -2.18 5.73 -8.25
N LEU A 39 -2.70 4.75 -7.51
CA LEU A 39 -2.19 4.44 -6.19
C LEU A 39 -0.84 3.73 -6.30
N PRO A 40 0.11 4.04 -5.43
CA PRO A 40 1.40 3.34 -5.46
C PRO A 40 1.24 1.87 -5.10
N THR A 41 2.09 1.05 -5.72
CA THR A 41 2.12 -0.39 -5.47
C THR A 41 3.56 -0.83 -5.25
N LYS A 42 3.72 -2.01 -4.64
CA LYS A 42 5.03 -2.60 -4.41
C LYS A 42 4.87 -4.11 -4.40
N GLN A 43 5.71 -4.81 -5.13
CA GLN A 43 5.71 -6.27 -5.09
C GLN A 43 6.57 -6.76 -3.93
N VAL A 44 6.07 -7.72 -3.18
CA VAL A 44 6.81 -8.34 -2.10
C VAL A 44 6.69 -9.85 -2.19
N GLU A 45 7.72 -10.53 -1.73
CA GLU A 45 7.73 -11.99 -1.72
C GLU A 45 7.51 -12.49 -0.30
N ILE A 46 6.63 -13.49 -0.16
CA ILE A 46 6.42 -14.15 1.13
C ILE A 46 7.26 -15.42 1.11
N SER A 47 8.46 -15.31 1.66
CA SER A 47 9.50 -16.36 1.53
C SER A 47 9.04 -17.73 1.99
N ARG A 48 8.31 -17.80 3.10
CA ARG A 48 7.82 -19.08 3.63
C ARG A 48 6.91 -19.77 2.61
N LEU A 49 6.02 -19.01 1.97
CA LEU A 49 5.12 -19.57 0.98
C LEU A 49 5.84 -19.93 -0.32
N SER A 50 6.86 -19.15 -0.69
CA SER A 50 7.72 -19.52 -1.82
C SER A 50 8.34 -20.90 -1.60
N ASN A 51 8.83 -21.13 -0.40
CA ASN A 51 9.46 -22.41 -0.07
C ASN A 51 8.45 -23.57 -0.07
N ILE A 52 7.25 -23.33 0.43
CA ILE A 52 6.20 -24.35 0.48
C ILE A 52 5.77 -24.75 -0.93
N TYR A 53 5.57 -23.75 -1.80
CA TYR A 53 5.05 -24.01 -3.15
C TYR A 53 6.13 -24.28 -4.19
N GLY A 54 7.40 -24.10 -3.83
CA GLY A 54 8.51 -24.32 -4.76
C GLY A 54 8.55 -23.33 -5.91
N SER A 55 8.02 -22.14 -5.71
CA SER A 55 7.91 -21.09 -6.74
C SER A 55 7.86 -19.74 -6.04
N PRO A 56 8.38 -18.68 -6.62
CA PRO A 56 8.29 -17.36 -5.98
C PRO A 56 6.84 -16.97 -5.71
N PHE A 57 6.52 -16.75 -4.45
CA PHE A 57 5.19 -16.33 -4.03
C PHE A 57 5.20 -14.82 -3.86
N ILE A 58 4.88 -14.11 -4.93
CA ILE A 58 4.97 -12.66 -5.01
C ILE A 58 3.57 -12.07 -5.04
N VAL A 59 3.31 -11.15 -4.11
CA VAL A 59 2.03 -10.44 -4.06
C VAL A 59 2.29 -8.96 -4.32
N THR A 60 1.26 -8.25 -4.75
CA THR A 60 1.32 -6.81 -4.98
C THR A 60 0.64 -6.12 -3.81
N CYS A 61 1.40 -5.34 -3.06
CA CYS A 61 0.83 -4.47 -2.04
C CYS A 61 0.42 -3.16 -2.69
N LYS A 62 -0.77 -2.69 -2.40
CA LYS A 62 -1.33 -1.48 -2.99
C LYS A 62 -1.78 -0.54 -1.89
N ALA A 63 -1.52 0.75 -2.07
CA ALA A 63 -1.98 1.76 -1.14
C ALA A 63 -3.50 1.77 -1.05
N LEU A 64 -4.02 2.16 0.10
CA LEU A 64 -5.45 2.37 0.28
C LEU A 64 -5.75 3.87 0.11
N THR A 65 -6.88 4.16 -0.50
CA THR A 65 -7.37 5.55 -0.56
C THR A 65 -7.79 5.99 0.85
N PRO A 66 -7.88 7.30 1.10
CA PRO A 66 -8.38 7.77 2.40
C PRO A 66 -9.76 7.21 2.73
N ASP A 67 -10.65 7.14 1.76
CA ASP A 67 -12.00 6.59 1.97
C ASP A 67 -11.95 5.12 2.36
N LYS A 68 -11.12 4.35 1.68
CA LYS A 68 -10.99 2.92 1.98
C LYS A 68 -10.35 2.70 3.34
N TYR A 69 -9.35 3.52 3.68
CA TYR A 69 -8.69 3.41 4.97
C TYR A 69 -9.67 3.72 6.11
N GLU A 70 -10.49 4.76 5.93
CA GLU A 70 -11.52 5.14 6.88
C GLU A 70 -12.53 4.01 7.07
N GLU A 71 -12.98 3.41 5.97
CA GLU A 71 -13.89 2.26 6.00
C GLU A 71 -13.31 1.10 6.80
N VAL A 72 -12.02 0.81 6.59
CA VAL A 72 -11.32 -0.26 7.29
C VAL A 72 -11.21 0.06 8.79
N GLN A 73 -10.94 1.32 9.13
CA GLN A 73 -10.90 1.73 10.52
C GLN A 73 -12.25 1.53 11.20
N ASP A 74 -13.32 1.89 10.52
CA ASP A 74 -14.67 1.73 11.05
C ASP A 74 -14.98 0.26 11.33
N MET A 75 -14.55 -0.63 10.44
CA MET A 75 -14.76 -2.07 10.63
C MET A 75 -13.94 -2.64 11.79
N ALA A 76 -12.85 -1.97 12.17
CA ALA A 76 -11.96 -2.44 13.22
C ALA A 76 -12.29 -1.86 14.59
N VAL A 77 -13.37 -1.10 14.70
CA VAL A 77 -13.80 -0.53 15.98
C VAL A 77 -14.45 -1.60 16.84
N ASN A 78 -14.01 -1.67 18.11
CA ASN A 78 -14.60 -2.55 19.10
C ASN A 78 -15.63 -1.78 19.91
N VAL A 79 -16.90 -2.13 19.74
CA VAL A 79 -18.02 -1.42 20.40
C VAL A 79 -18.54 -2.12 21.65
N GLN A 80 -17.83 -3.13 22.15
CA GLN A 80 -18.31 -3.93 23.27
C GLN A 80 -18.08 -3.28 24.64
N SER A 81 -17.28 -2.24 24.70
CA SER A 81 -17.05 -1.50 25.94
C SER A 81 -17.69 -0.12 25.83
N LYS A 82 -17.79 0.56 26.97
CA LYS A 82 -18.32 1.94 27.00
C LYS A 82 -17.44 2.89 26.21
N ASP A 83 -16.17 2.54 26.03
CA ASP A 83 -15.23 3.30 25.23
C ASP A 83 -15.11 2.65 23.88
N VAL A 84 -15.07 3.47 22.85
CA VAL A 84 -14.88 3.02 21.48
C VAL A 84 -13.39 2.83 21.26
N ASP A 85 -12.95 1.59 21.20
CA ASP A 85 -11.55 1.25 21.02
C ASP A 85 -11.31 0.69 19.61
N LEU A 86 -10.20 1.09 19.02
CA LEU A 86 -9.75 0.52 17.77
C LEU A 86 -9.01 -0.79 18.04
N ASP A 87 -9.48 -1.88 17.43
CA ASP A 87 -8.79 -3.16 17.50
C ASP A 87 -7.68 -3.20 16.47
N LEU A 88 -6.44 -3.08 16.91
CA LEU A 88 -5.29 -3.01 16.01
C LEU A 88 -5.08 -4.29 15.21
N ASN A 89 -5.38 -5.44 15.80
CA ASN A 89 -5.26 -6.71 15.09
C ASN A 89 -6.26 -6.80 13.94
N LEU A 90 -7.49 -6.37 14.20
CA LEU A 90 -8.51 -6.32 13.16
C LEU A 90 -8.15 -5.29 12.08
N LEU A 91 -7.61 -4.13 12.49
CA LEU A 91 -7.18 -3.13 11.53
C LEU A 91 -6.13 -3.69 10.59
N GLN A 92 -5.10 -4.34 11.12
CA GLN A 92 -4.07 -4.95 10.29
C GLN A 92 -4.66 -5.98 9.33
N MET A 93 -5.57 -6.80 9.84
CA MET A 93 -6.24 -7.82 9.05
C MET A 93 -7.00 -7.21 7.87
N PHE A 94 -7.81 -6.19 8.13
CA PHE A 94 -8.62 -5.58 7.07
C PHE A 94 -7.78 -4.79 6.08
N VAL A 95 -6.70 -4.14 6.53
CA VAL A 95 -5.77 -3.46 5.62
C VAL A 95 -5.13 -4.49 4.67
N VAL A 96 -4.72 -5.64 5.20
CA VAL A 96 -4.13 -6.70 4.38
C VAL A 96 -5.16 -7.24 3.37
N ILE A 97 -6.39 -7.45 3.80
CA ILE A 97 -7.45 -7.93 2.89
C ILE A 97 -7.66 -6.95 1.72
N GLU A 98 -7.65 -5.65 2.01
CA GLU A 98 -7.88 -4.65 0.97
C GLU A 98 -6.65 -4.36 0.13
N GLY A 99 -5.46 -4.45 0.72
CA GLY A 99 -4.24 -3.96 0.07
C GLY A 99 -3.35 -5.03 -0.55
N VAL A 100 -3.53 -6.31 -0.21
CA VAL A 100 -2.73 -7.37 -0.84
C VAL A 100 -3.47 -7.89 -2.06
N CYS A 101 -2.83 -7.75 -3.21
CA CYS A 101 -3.46 -8.00 -4.50
C CYS A 101 -2.70 -9.05 -5.30
N ASP A 102 -3.38 -9.59 -6.30
CA ASP A 102 -2.74 -10.43 -7.31
C ASP A 102 -2.01 -9.54 -8.34
N ALA A 103 -1.46 -10.15 -9.38
CA ALA A 103 -0.70 -9.43 -10.40
C ALA A 103 -1.54 -8.41 -11.17
N GLU A 104 -2.86 -8.58 -11.17
CA GLU A 104 -3.78 -7.68 -11.86
C GLU A 104 -4.39 -6.64 -10.91
N GLU A 105 -3.83 -6.53 -9.71
CA GLU A 105 -4.25 -5.58 -8.68
C GLU A 105 -5.66 -5.81 -8.13
N ASN A 106 -6.12 -7.07 -8.17
CA ASN A 106 -7.36 -7.46 -7.51
C ASN A 106 -7.07 -7.99 -6.11
N PRO A 107 -7.86 -7.61 -5.09
CA PRO A 107 -7.65 -8.12 -3.73
C PRO A 107 -7.74 -9.65 -3.69
N MET A 108 -6.60 -10.31 -3.46
CA MET A 108 -6.54 -11.75 -3.59
C MET A 108 -7.30 -12.50 -2.49
N PHE A 109 -7.38 -11.92 -1.28
CA PHE A 109 -8.09 -12.57 -0.19
C PHE A 109 -9.61 -12.49 -0.32
N LYS A 110 -10.11 -11.72 -1.27
CA LYS A 110 -11.53 -11.67 -1.60
C LYS A 110 -11.90 -12.61 -2.74
N ASN A 111 -10.93 -13.36 -3.25
CA ASN A 111 -11.16 -14.30 -4.34
C ASN A 111 -11.97 -15.49 -3.85
N LYS A 112 -13.15 -15.69 -4.45
CA LYS A 112 -14.09 -16.72 -4.02
C LYS A 112 -13.58 -18.13 -4.30
N ASP A 113 -12.82 -18.30 -5.38
CA ASP A 113 -12.27 -19.60 -5.72
C ASP A 113 -11.23 -20.03 -4.69
N LEU A 114 -10.43 -19.08 -4.18
CA LEU A 114 -9.48 -19.37 -3.12
C LEU A 114 -10.21 -19.74 -1.83
N MET A 115 -11.25 -19.01 -1.49
CA MET A 115 -12.04 -19.33 -0.30
C MET A 115 -12.64 -20.72 -0.38
N THR A 116 -13.13 -21.09 -1.55
CA THR A 116 -13.69 -22.42 -1.78
C THR A 116 -12.60 -23.49 -1.65
N LYS A 117 -11.45 -23.26 -2.27
CA LYS A 117 -10.34 -24.23 -2.22
C LYS A 117 -9.87 -24.48 -0.79
N PHE A 118 -9.74 -23.43 -0.01
CA PHE A 118 -9.28 -23.57 1.39
C PHE A 118 -10.41 -23.82 2.38
N LYS A 119 -11.63 -23.93 1.89
CA LYS A 119 -12.82 -24.27 2.69
C LYS A 119 -13.04 -23.29 3.83
N VAL A 120 -12.94 -22.01 3.53
CA VAL A 120 -13.16 -20.93 4.50
C VAL A 120 -14.30 -20.04 4.02
N PRO A 121 -15.11 -19.48 4.95
CA PRO A 121 -16.29 -18.72 4.57
C PRO A 121 -16.04 -17.23 4.32
N THR A 122 -14.91 -16.68 4.77
CA THR A 122 -14.66 -15.23 4.70
C THR A 122 -13.21 -14.93 4.34
N PRO A 123 -12.95 -13.72 3.80
CA PRO A 123 -11.57 -13.29 3.54
C PRO A 123 -10.70 -13.33 4.79
N LYS A 124 -11.24 -12.95 5.94
CA LYS A 124 -10.51 -12.97 7.21
C LYS A 124 -10.02 -14.39 7.54
N GLU A 125 -10.87 -15.37 7.37
CA GLU A 125 -10.47 -16.76 7.61
C GLU A 125 -9.44 -17.24 6.59
N LEU A 126 -9.53 -16.74 5.35
CA LEU A 126 -8.54 -17.08 4.33
C LEU A 126 -7.15 -16.52 4.70
N VAL A 127 -7.10 -15.28 5.18
CA VAL A 127 -5.84 -14.69 5.65
C VAL A 127 -5.23 -15.54 6.76
N LYS A 128 -6.05 -15.91 7.75
CA LYS A 128 -5.58 -16.72 8.87
C LYS A 128 -5.09 -18.10 8.45
N LYS A 129 -5.67 -18.62 7.39
CA LYS A 129 -5.28 -19.92 6.86
C LYS A 129 -3.92 -19.89 6.18
N LEU A 130 -3.64 -18.79 5.48
CA LEU A 130 -2.45 -18.67 4.63
C LEU A 130 -1.27 -17.99 5.31
N LEU A 131 -1.51 -17.03 6.20
CA LEU A 131 -0.46 -16.17 6.71
C LEU A 131 -0.23 -16.34 8.21
N LEU A 132 1.00 -16.14 8.62
CA LEU A 132 1.39 -16.05 10.01
C LEU A 132 1.24 -14.61 10.50
N SER A 133 1.10 -14.43 11.80
CA SER A 133 0.88 -13.11 12.40
C SER A 133 1.94 -12.09 12.02
N GLY A 134 3.21 -12.51 11.99
CA GLY A 134 4.30 -11.61 11.60
C GLY A 134 4.24 -11.22 10.13
N GLU A 135 3.76 -12.12 9.30
CA GLU A 135 3.57 -11.84 7.86
C GLU A 135 2.45 -10.83 7.66
N ILE A 136 1.36 -10.97 8.42
CA ILE A 136 0.26 -10.01 8.39
C ILE A 136 0.77 -8.63 8.83
N ALA A 137 1.53 -8.56 9.90
CA ALA A 137 2.06 -7.30 10.40
C ALA A 137 3.02 -6.66 9.39
N SER A 138 3.85 -7.46 8.74
CA SER A 138 4.78 -6.95 7.73
C SER A 138 4.06 -6.40 6.51
N LEU A 139 3.04 -7.13 6.02
CA LEU A 139 2.25 -6.67 4.89
C LEU A 139 1.47 -5.40 5.24
N TYR A 140 0.92 -5.34 6.44
CA TYR A 140 0.29 -4.13 6.94
C TYR A 140 1.25 -2.94 6.90
N GLY A 141 2.48 -3.14 7.34
CA GLY A 141 3.51 -2.11 7.31
C GLY A 141 3.80 -1.60 5.90
N GLU A 142 3.93 -2.53 4.93
CA GLU A 142 4.18 -2.17 3.54
C GLU A 142 3.01 -1.36 2.96
N ILE A 143 1.78 -1.80 3.20
CA ILE A 143 0.61 -1.11 2.69
C ILE A 143 0.46 0.27 3.34
N SER A 144 0.72 0.36 4.64
CA SER A 144 0.65 1.63 5.37
C SER A 144 1.66 2.63 4.83
N GLU A 145 2.88 2.19 4.58
CA GLU A 145 3.91 3.05 4.02
C GLU A 145 3.51 3.56 2.64
N LEU A 146 2.99 2.67 1.80
CA LEU A 146 2.48 3.06 0.48
C LEU A 146 1.32 4.04 0.58
N SER A 147 0.54 3.93 1.66
CA SER A 147 -0.64 4.78 1.88
C SER A 147 -0.30 6.13 2.50
N GLY A 148 0.98 6.45 2.60
CA GLY A 148 1.43 7.76 3.03
C GLY A 148 1.84 7.86 4.50
N PHE A 149 1.88 6.77 5.22
CA PHE A 149 2.27 6.77 6.63
C PHE A 149 3.77 6.66 6.86
N GLY A 150 4.57 6.57 5.78
CA GLY A 150 6.01 6.53 5.88
C GLY A 150 6.60 7.91 6.25
N GLU A 151 7.76 7.89 6.88
CA GLU A 151 8.42 9.12 7.34
C GLU A 151 8.79 10.06 6.20
N ASP A 152 9.02 9.51 5.02
CA ASP A 152 9.47 10.29 3.86
C ASP A 152 8.34 10.79 2.97
N SER A 153 7.09 10.56 3.37
CA SER A 153 5.94 10.96 2.55
C SER A 153 5.82 12.46 2.38
N ILE A 154 6.21 13.21 3.39
CA ILE A 154 6.20 14.67 3.35
C ILE A 154 7.54 15.15 3.91
N SER A 155 8.15 16.10 3.24
CA SER A 155 9.40 16.67 3.70
C SER A 155 9.35 18.19 3.59
N GLU A 156 10.06 18.84 4.49
CA GLU A 156 10.17 20.29 4.46
C GLU A 156 11.10 20.70 3.31
N VAL A 157 10.68 21.71 2.55
CA VAL A 157 11.54 22.28 1.51
C VAL A 157 12.40 23.37 2.15
N LYS A 158 13.71 23.18 2.09
CA LYS A 158 14.65 24.14 2.65
C LYS A 158 15.24 24.97 1.53
N ASN A 159 15.28 26.28 1.76
CA ASN A 159 15.85 27.25 0.81
C ASN A 159 17.33 27.45 1.06
#